data_d9d5678e2fd8c18a9551b32c9f2f9362
#
_entry.id   d9d5678e2fd8c18a9551b32c9f2f9362
#
_cell.length_a   1.000
_cell.length_b   1.000
_cell.length_c   1.000
_cell.angle_alpha   90.00
_cell.angle_beta   90.00
_cell.angle_gamma   90.00
#
_symmetry.space_group_name_H-M   'P 1'
#
loop_
_entity.id
_entity.type
_entity.pdbx_description
1 polymer ?
#
loop_
_entity_poly.entity_id
_entity_poly.type
_entity_poly.pdbx_seq_one_letter_code
_entity_poly.pdbx_strand_id
1 'polypeptide(L)'
;MFRRAREGAGVRRTRAKSRPSSAVPLAVRGVAAGLLVAVALGLGLRALWLGGCFLPSWVRWRDVTVEVDLDGDGATDELCIKRRKLSVSDAAGRGWQSGGDWLVQDALVGDINHDGVPELILLVWKRGSYGSQRPFWVERDEWDFSQHIFIYQWRDGRPKALWMSSRLPLSVAAFSLDAQGTLTVDTPEEETSRWVWLSWGLVEDD
;
A
#
# COMPACT_ATOMS: atom_id res chain seq x y z
N MET A 1 -104.03 -12.65 -1.04
CA MET A 1 -103.30 -13.91 -0.69
C MET A 1 -101.92 -13.79 -1.31
N PHE A 2 -100.91 -13.32 -0.51
CA PHE A 2 -99.59 -12.99 -1.02
C PHE A 2 -98.56 -14.06 -0.54
N ARG A 3 -97.87 -14.66 -1.54
CA ARG A 3 -96.76 -15.58 -1.26
C ARG A 3 -95.44 -14.82 -1.46
N ARG A 4 -94.67 -14.67 -0.40
CA ARG A 4 -93.32 -14.10 -0.45
C ARG A 4 -92.32 -15.12 -0.89
N ALA A 5 -91.59 -14.86 -1.97
CA ALA A 5 -90.42 -15.58 -2.36
C ALA A 5 -89.21 -15.11 -1.49
N ARG A 6 -88.44 -16.06 -0.92
CA ARG A 6 -87.16 -15.78 -0.27
C ARG A 6 -86.01 -15.99 -1.27
N GLU A 7 -85.36 -14.92 -1.59
CA GLU A 7 -84.04 -14.96 -2.30
C GLU A 7 -82.93 -15.38 -1.33
N GLY A 8 -82.26 -16.47 -1.66
CA GLY A 8 -81.08 -16.95 -0.94
C GLY A 8 -79.84 -16.28 -1.53
N ALA A 9 -79.20 -15.39 -0.79
CA ALA A 9 -77.93 -14.80 -1.15
C ALA A 9 -76.78 -15.82 -0.97
N GLY A 10 -76.27 -16.35 -2.11
CA GLY A 10 -75.09 -17.20 -2.11
C GLY A 10 -73.82 -16.40 -1.86
N VAL A 11 -73.19 -16.58 -0.69
CA VAL A 11 -71.91 -16.02 -0.34
C VAL A 11 -70.81 -16.78 -1.13
N ARG A 12 -70.29 -16.16 -2.17
CA ARG A 12 -69.06 -16.64 -2.87
C ARG A 12 -67.86 -16.45 -1.95
N ARG A 13 -67.39 -17.52 -1.35
CA ARG A 13 -66.09 -17.58 -0.68
C ARG A 13 -65.00 -17.55 -1.74
N THR A 14 -64.33 -16.40 -1.87
CA THR A 14 -63.08 -16.25 -2.61
C THR A 14 -61.96 -17.03 -1.89
N ARG A 15 -61.55 -18.13 -2.47
CA ARG A 15 -60.43 -18.95 -2.03
C ARG A 15 -59.17 -18.18 -2.24
N ALA A 16 -58.54 -17.64 -1.17
CA ALA A 16 -57.25 -16.99 -1.22
C ALA A 16 -56.22 -17.99 -1.75
N LYS A 17 -55.63 -17.65 -2.90
CA LYS A 17 -54.54 -18.41 -3.56
C LYS A 17 -53.30 -18.24 -2.72
N SER A 18 -52.97 -19.23 -1.87
CA SER A 18 -51.71 -19.27 -1.10
C SER A 18 -50.55 -19.22 -2.11
N ARG A 19 -49.74 -18.15 -2.02
CA ARG A 19 -48.47 -18.05 -2.74
C ARG A 19 -47.57 -19.20 -2.27
N PRO A 20 -46.97 -19.97 -3.17
CA PRO A 20 -45.97 -20.97 -2.76
C PRO A 20 -44.80 -20.23 -2.11
N SER A 21 -44.54 -20.52 -0.86
CA SER A 21 -43.30 -20.12 -0.17
C SER A 21 -42.16 -20.84 -0.88
N SER A 22 -41.36 -20.13 -1.67
CA SER A 22 -40.14 -20.66 -2.28
C SER A 22 -39.05 -20.79 -1.18
N ALA A 23 -39.22 -21.77 -0.31
CA ALA A 23 -38.19 -22.11 0.64
C ALA A 23 -37.01 -22.70 -0.13
N VAL A 24 -35.88 -21.94 -0.17
CA VAL A 24 -34.62 -22.42 -0.75
C VAL A 24 -34.20 -23.70 -0.03
N PRO A 25 -33.93 -24.81 -0.77
CA PRO A 25 -33.53 -26.09 -0.18
C PRO A 25 -32.35 -25.94 0.79
N LEU A 26 -32.36 -26.69 1.89
CA LEU A 26 -31.35 -26.61 2.93
C LEU A 26 -29.92 -26.88 2.40
N ALA A 27 -29.78 -27.75 1.39
CA ALA A 27 -28.54 -28.04 0.69
C ALA A 27 -27.98 -26.80 -0.04
N VAL A 28 -28.85 -26.02 -0.71
CA VAL A 28 -28.44 -24.79 -1.41
C VAL A 28 -27.99 -23.70 -0.42
N ARG A 29 -28.62 -23.61 0.74
CA ARG A 29 -28.20 -22.71 1.81
C ARG A 29 -26.84 -23.08 2.37
N GLY A 30 -26.56 -24.36 2.56
CA GLY A 30 -25.26 -24.88 3.02
C GLY A 30 -24.14 -24.59 2.05
N VAL A 31 -24.36 -24.82 0.75
CA VAL A 31 -23.38 -24.51 -0.32
C VAL A 31 -23.12 -23.01 -0.40
N ALA A 32 -24.17 -22.18 -0.34
CA ALA A 32 -24.03 -20.73 -0.38
C ALA A 32 -23.25 -20.19 0.84
N ALA A 33 -23.52 -20.71 2.03
CA ALA A 33 -22.77 -20.35 3.24
C ALA A 33 -21.30 -20.77 3.16
N GLY A 34 -21.01 -21.98 2.66
CA GLY A 34 -19.63 -22.44 2.44
C GLY A 34 -18.85 -21.57 1.46
N LEU A 35 -19.49 -21.16 0.35
CA LEU A 35 -18.89 -20.25 -0.62
C LEU A 35 -18.60 -18.86 0.00
N LEU A 36 -19.52 -18.31 0.78
CA LEU A 36 -19.32 -17.02 1.45
C LEU A 36 -18.15 -17.09 2.43
N VAL A 37 -18.02 -18.17 3.20
CA VAL A 37 -16.88 -18.36 4.12
C VAL A 37 -15.57 -18.47 3.34
N ALA A 38 -15.54 -19.24 2.26
CA ALA A 38 -14.33 -19.37 1.42
C ALA A 38 -13.91 -18.04 0.81
N VAL A 39 -14.86 -17.23 0.31
CA VAL A 39 -14.61 -15.88 -0.22
C VAL A 39 -14.09 -14.96 0.89
N ALA A 40 -14.71 -14.96 2.07
CA ALA A 40 -14.28 -14.14 3.20
C ALA A 40 -12.86 -14.49 3.65
N LEU A 41 -12.51 -15.79 3.74
CA LEU A 41 -11.16 -16.26 4.05
C LEU A 41 -10.17 -15.82 2.97
N GLY A 42 -10.52 -15.97 1.69
CA GLY A 42 -9.66 -15.53 0.58
C GLY A 42 -9.39 -14.04 0.60
N LEU A 43 -10.42 -13.23 0.86
CA LEU A 43 -10.27 -11.77 1.01
C LEU A 43 -9.43 -11.41 2.24
N GLY A 44 -9.60 -12.12 3.36
CA GLY A 44 -8.79 -11.94 4.57
C GLY A 44 -7.32 -12.25 4.32
N LEU A 45 -7.00 -13.39 3.72
CA LEU A 45 -5.63 -13.77 3.36
C LEU A 45 -5.00 -12.77 2.38
N ARG A 46 -5.78 -12.32 1.40
CA ARG A 46 -5.32 -11.28 0.45
C ARG A 46 -5.02 -9.97 1.18
N ALA A 47 -5.86 -9.54 2.12
CA ALA A 47 -5.62 -8.34 2.90
C ALA A 47 -4.35 -8.44 3.76
N LEU A 48 -4.13 -9.57 4.43
CA LEU A 48 -2.91 -9.86 5.19
C LEU A 48 -1.67 -9.83 4.29
N TRP A 49 -1.77 -10.45 3.11
CA TRP A 49 -0.66 -10.46 2.16
C TRP A 49 -0.36 -9.06 1.63
N LEU A 50 -1.37 -8.29 1.21
CA LEU A 50 -1.20 -6.90 0.78
C LEU A 50 -0.68 -5.99 1.90
N GLY A 51 -0.99 -6.31 3.15
CA GLY A 51 -0.46 -5.62 4.33
C GLY A 51 0.98 -5.99 4.68
N GLY A 52 1.63 -6.90 3.94
CA GLY A 52 3.00 -7.34 4.19
C GLY A 52 3.16 -8.17 5.47
N CYS A 53 2.11 -8.89 5.91
CA CYS A 53 2.19 -9.77 7.09
C CYS A 53 3.10 -10.99 6.87
N PHE A 54 3.44 -11.31 5.63
CA PHE A 54 4.33 -12.40 5.24
C PHE A 54 5.75 -11.93 4.88
N LEU A 55 6.05 -10.67 5.13
CA LEU A 55 7.42 -10.18 4.97
C LEU A 55 8.33 -10.76 6.06
N PRO A 56 9.65 -10.84 5.81
CA PRO A 56 10.60 -11.42 6.76
C PRO A 56 10.52 -10.79 8.14
N SER A 57 10.73 -11.59 9.19
CA SER A 57 10.61 -11.17 10.60
C SER A 57 11.69 -10.17 11.03
N TRP A 58 12.79 -10.08 10.30
CA TRP A 58 13.86 -9.12 10.56
C TRP A 58 13.51 -7.69 10.13
N VAL A 59 12.47 -7.50 9.29
CA VAL A 59 12.04 -6.16 8.84
C VAL A 59 11.57 -5.34 10.03
N ARG A 60 12.25 -4.22 10.27
CA ARG A 60 11.90 -3.26 11.32
C ARG A 60 11.10 -2.11 10.71
N TRP A 61 9.87 -1.99 11.12
CA TRP A 61 8.99 -0.89 10.69
C TRP A 61 9.18 0.30 11.63
N ARG A 62 9.43 1.47 11.06
CA ARG A 62 9.49 2.71 11.85
C ARG A 62 8.13 3.42 11.81
N ASP A 63 7.69 3.86 12.99
CA ASP A 63 6.65 4.87 13.13
C ASP A 63 7.33 6.09 13.74
N VAL A 64 7.49 7.16 12.97
CA VAL A 64 8.24 8.35 13.35
C VAL A 64 7.62 9.59 12.70
N THR A 65 7.68 10.72 13.42
CA THR A 65 7.41 12.04 12.87
C THR A 65 8.68 12.89 13.05
N VAL A 66 9.13 13.51 11.97
CA VAL A 66 10.33 14.37 11.93
C VAL A 66 9.93 15.70 11.30
N GLU A 67 10.42 16.77 11.89
CA GLU A 67 10.35 18.12 11.32
C GLU A 67 11.68 18.42 10.61
N VAL A 68 11.61 18.78 9.35
CA VAL A 68 12.79 19.01 8.51
C VAL A 68 12.43 19.95 7.36
N ASP A 69 13.38 20.77 6.95
CA ASP A 69 13.26 21.59 5.73
C ASP A 69 13.57 20.70 4.51
N LEU A 70 12.55 20.37 3.73
CA LEU A 70 12.65 19.43 2.59
C LEU A 70 12.97 20.12 1.27
N ASP A 71 12.71 21.43 1.16
CA ASP A 71 12.92 22.17 -0.10
C ASP A 71 13.96 23.29 0.00
N GLY A 72 14.55 23.44 1.19
CA GLY A 72 15.61 24.43 1.43
C GLY A 72 15.09 25.86 1.54
N ASP A 73 13.78 26.06 1.78
CA ASP A 73 13.18 27.39 1.89
C ASP A 73 13.32 28.02 3.29
N GLY A 74 13.86 27.27 4.25
CA GLY A 74 14.06 27.68 5.63
C GLY A 74 12.82 27.48 6.53
N ALA A 75 11.70 27.02 5.98
CA ALA A 75 10.53 26.62 6.76
C ALA A 75 10.58 25.12 7.09
N THR A 76 9.87 24.72 8.13
CA THR A 76 9.88 23.33 8.59
C THR A 76 8.69 22.59 8.01
N ASP A 77 8.96 21.44 7.38
CA ASP A 77 7.99 20.49 6.87
C ASP A 77 7.85 19.34 7.84
N GLU A 78 6.66 18.74 7.91
CA GLU A 78 6.42 17.53 8.70
C GLU A 78 6.50 16.28 7.81
N LEU A 79 7.39 15.36 8.17
CA LEU A 79 7.52 14.03 7.58
C LEU A 79 7.06 13.00 8.61
N CYS A 80 6.00 12.25 8.30
CA CYS A 80 5.43 11.26 9.21
C CYS A 80 5.36 9.88 8.55
N ILE A 81 6.06 8.89 9.14
CA ILE A 81 5.86 7.48 8.82
C ILE A 81 4.94 6.90 9.88
N LYS A 82 3.80 6.40 9.46
CA LYS A 82 2.82 5.73 10.33
C LYS A 82 2.15 4.59 9.62
N ARG A 83 2.08 3.43 10.29
CA ARG A 83 1.44 2.23 9.72
C ARG A 83 1.97 1.88 8.32
N ARG A 84 3.28 1.97 8.13
CA ARG A 84 3.98 1.68 6.87
C ARG A 84 3.62 2.62 5.71
N LYS A 85 3.13 3.81 6.01
CA LYS A 85 2.84 4.87 5.04
C LYS A 85 3.61 6.11 5.43
N LEU A 86 4.13 6.78 4.41
CA LEU A 86 4.75 8.09 4.56
C LEU A 86 3.75 9.15 4.15
N SER A 87 3.63 10.18 4.95
CA SER A 87 3.00 11.45 4.60
C SER A 87 3.97 12.60 4.81
N VAL A 88 3.92 13.57 3.93
CA VAL A 88 4.65 14.83 4.03
C VAL A 88 3.64 15.95 4.02
N SER A 89 3.79 16.93 4.91
CA SER A 89 3.01 18.16 4.94
C SER A 89 3.99 19.33 4.97
N ASP A 90 4.02 20.13 3.92
CA ASP A 90 4.92 21.29 3.88
C ASP A 90 4.37 22.47 4.71
N ALA A 91 5.22 23.44 4.97
CA ALA A 91 4.89 24.63 5.75
C ALA A 91 3.73 25.45 5.13
N ALA A 92 3.48 25.32 3.83
CA ALA A 92 2.35 25.94 3.14
C ALA A 92 1.05 25.13 3.25
N GLY A 93 1.07 23.98 3.97
CA GLY A 93 -0.08 23.07 4.14
C GLY A 93 -0.36 22.19 2.92
N ARG A 94 0.58 22.07 1.98
CA ARG A 94 0.48 21.15 0.87
C ARG A 94 0.92 19.76 1.34
N GLY A 95 0.10 18.76 1.07
CA GLY A 95 0.35 17.40 1.54
C GLY A 95 0.63 16.42 0.42
N TRP A 96 1.46 15.43 0.71
CA TRP A 96 1.66 14.27 -0.13
C TRP A 96 1.66 12.98 0.70
N GLN A 97 1.26 11.88 0.09
CA GLN A 97 1.30 10.56 0.71
C GLN A 97 1.91 9.54 -0.25
N SER A 98 2.69 8.62 0.30
CA SER A 98 3.28 7.51 -0.44
C SER A 98 2.23 6.65 -1.14
N GLY A 99 2.61 6.02 -2.25
CA GLY A 99 1.71 5.16 -3.04
C GLY A 99 0.96 4.13 -2.21
N GLY A 100 -0.28 3.85 -2.58
CA GLY A 100 -1.16 2.94 -1.85
C GLY A 100 -0.65 1.50 -1.76
N ASP A 101 0.16 1.09 -2.72
CA ASP A 101 0.82 -0.22 -2.84
C ASP A 101 2.21 -0.30 -2.18
N TRP A 102 2.72 0.82 -1.64
CA TRP A 102 4.01 0.86 -0.95
C TRP A 102 3.85 0.59 0.54
N LEU A 103 4.81 -0.15 1.09
CA LEU A 103 5.00 -0.29 2.52
C LEU A 103 6.35 0.36 2.84
N VAL A 104 6.33 1.56 3.40
CA VAL A 104 7.53 2.32 3.75
C VAL A 104 8.13 1.72 5.02
N GLN A 105 9.35 1.21 4.91
CA GLN A 105 10.08 0.66 6.04
C GLN A 105 10.74 1.76 6.85
N ASP A 106 11.44 2.67 6.16
CA ASP A 106 12.16 3.79 6.77
C ASP A 106 12.33 4.94 5.76
N ALA A 107 12.71 6.11 6.24
CA ALA A 107 13.05 7.28 5.43
C ALA A 107 14.20 8.07 6.05
N LEU A 108 15.03 8.64 5.18
CA LEU A 108 16.10 9.57 5.52
C LEU A 108 15.92 10.87 4.74
N VAL A 109 16.46 11.95 5.27
CA VAL A 109 16.53 13.24 4.59
C VAL A 109 17.98 13.72 4.62
N GLY A 110 18.52 14.10 3.48
CA GLY A 110 19.86 14.63 3.35
C GLY A 110 20.27 14.83 1.90
N ASP A 111 21.27 15.64 1.69
CA ASP A 111 21.83 15.99 0.38
C ASP A 111 22.74 14.84 -0.11
N ILE A 112 22.15 13.87 -0.79
CA ILE A 112 22.88 12.69 -1.29
C ILE A 112 23.57 12.96 -2.63
N ASN A 113 23.09 13.95 -3.38
CA ASN A 113 23.61 14.26 -4.70
C ASN A 113 24.53 15.48 -4.72
N HIS A 114 24.73 16.14 -3.56
CA HIS A 114 25.60 17.31 -3.35
C HIS A 114 25.17 18.56 -4.16
N ASP A 115 23.88 18.75 -4.41
CA ASP A 115 23.37 19.94 -5.07
C ASP A 115 22.97 21.06 -4.08
N GLY A 116 23.08 20.80 -2.78
CA GLY A 116 22.78 21.73 -1.70
C GLY A 116 21.30 21.73 -1.28
N VAL A 117 20.48 20.87 -1.88
CA VAL A 117 19.05 20.66 -1.52
C VAL A 117 18.89 19.24 -0.99
N PRO A 118 18.26 19.06 0.17
CA PRO A 118 18.11 17.70 0.72
C PRO A 118 17.14 16.86 -0.11
N GLU A 119 17.46 15.60 -0.25
CA GLU A 119 16.57 14.57 -0.81
C GLU A 119 15.86 13.78 0.28
N LEU A 120 14.68 13.33 -0.07
CA LEU A 120 13.91 12.33 0.68
C LEU A 120 14.23 10.95 0.13
N ILE A 121 14.92 10.13 0.94
CA ILE A 121 15.38 8.79 0.58
C ILE A 121 14.51 7.77 1.31
N LEU A 122 13.81 6.94 0.57
CA LEU A 122 12.84 5.99 1.10
C LEU A 122 13.31 4.56 0.91
N LEU A 123 13.26 3.75 1.96
CA LEU A 123 13.34 2.30 1.88
C LEU A 123 11.92 1.73 1.86
N VAL A 124 11.57 1.11 0.75
CA VAL A 124 10.18 0.73 0.42
C VAL A 124 10.09 -0.74 0.06
N TRP A 125 9.07 -1.40 0.58
CA TRP A 125 8.60 -2.68 0.08
C TRP A 125 7.42 -2.45 -0.85
N LYS A 126 7.50 -2.97 -2.06
CA LYS A 126 6.38 -3.00 -3.00
C LYS A 126 6.34 -4.32 -3.75
N ARG A 127 5.20 -4.61 -4.37
CA ARG A 127 5.06 -5.78 -5.24
C ARG A 127 5.65 -5.52 -6.61
N GLY A 128 6.36 -6.53 -7.09
CA GLY A 128 7.00 -6.50 -8.40
C GLY A 128 8.21 -5.58 -8.47
N SER A 129 9.04 -5.81 -9.45
CA SER A 129 10.27 -5.05 -9.67
C SER A 129 10.02 -3.74 -10.40
N TYR A 130 9.03 -3.68 -11.29
CA TYR A 130 8.83 -2.57 -12.22
C TYR A 130 7.50 -1.81 -11.99
N GLY A 131 6.44 -2.48 -11.56
CA GLY A 131 5.12 -1.89 -11.39
C GLY A 131 4.57 -1.31 -12.70
N SER A 132 4.09 -0.06 -12.66
CA SER A 132 3.55 0.64 -13.84
C SER A 132 4.60 1.04 -14.88
N GLN A 133 5.89 1.01 -14.51
CA GLN A 133 7.03 1.36 -15.37
C GLN A 133 7.68 0.14 -16.01
N ARG A 134 6.96 -0.95 -16.11
CA ARG A 134 7.47 -2.22 -16.66
C ARG A 134 7.95 -2.06 -18.10
N PRO A 135 9.19 -2.48 -18.41
CA PRO A 135 9.71 -2.49 -19.77
C PRO A 135 8.88 -3.41 -20.68
N PHE A 136 8.80 -3.09 -21.98
CA PHE A 136 7.98 -3.82 -22.95
C PHE A 136 8.42 -5.29 -23.17
N TRP A 137 9.69 -5.63 -22.87
CA TRP A 137 10.23 -7.00 -22.96
C TRP A 137 9.94 -7.85 -21.72
N VAL A 138 9.38 -7.26 -20.66
CA VAL A 138 8.95 -7.99 -19.45
C VAL A 138 7.47 -8.27 -19.55
N GLU A 139 7.08 -9.49 -19.84
CA GLU A 139 5.67 -9.87 -20.04
C GLU A 139 4.85 -9.74 -18.76
N ARG A 140 5.41 -10.14 -17.62
CA ARG A 140 4.75 -10.09 -16.31
C ARG A 140 5.71 -9.59 -15.26
N ASP A 141 5.22 -8.72 -14.38
CA ASP A 141 5.94 -8.33 -13.19
C ASP A 141 5.80 -9.41 -12.10
N GLU A 142 6.73 -9.42 -11.17
CA GLU A 142 6.74 -10.36 -10.05
C GLU A 142 5.55 -10.11 -9.10
N TRP A 143 5.10 -11.17 -8.43
CA TRP A 143 4.00 -11.07 -7.46
C TRP A 143 4.51 -10.84 -6.05
N ASP A 144 5.77 -11.17 -5.80
CA ASP A 144 6.40 -11.09 -4.50
C ASP A 144 6.71 -9.63 -4.13
N PHE A 145 6.82 -9.37 -2.84
CA PHE A 145 7.35 -8.13 -2.36
C PHE A 145 8.87 -8.10 -2.54
N SER A 146 9.38 -6.96 -2.99
CA SER A 146 10.80 -6.66 -3.06
C SER A 146 11.10 -5.31 -2.44
N GLN A 147 12.35 -5.13 -1.98
CA GLN A 147 12.80 -3.85 -1.46
C GLN A 147 13.31 -2.95 -2.58
N HIS A 148 13.09 -1.67 -2.36
CA HIS A 148 13.49 -0.60 -3.27
C HIS A 148 13.99 0.60 -2.48
N ILE A 149 14.92 1.34 -3.04
CA ILE A 149 15.28 2.67 -2.57
C ILE A 149 14.74 3.68 -3.59
N PHE A 150 13.95 4.64 -3.11
CA PHE A 150 13.43 5.73 -3.91
C PHE A 150 13.97 7.04 -3.39
N ILE A 151 14.48 7.89 -4.28
CA ILE A 151 15.06 9.18 -3.96
C ILE A 151 14.23 10.26 -4.64
N TYR A 152 13.72 11.18 -3.84
CA TYR A 152 12.90 12.29 -4.28
C TYR A 152 13.51 13.60 -3.82
N GLN A 153 13.36 14.63 -4.62
CA GLN A 153 13.55 16.01 -4.23
C GLN A 153 12.19 16.67 -4.06
N TRP A 154 12.01 17.44 -2.98
CA TRP A 154 10.78 18.19 -2.77
C TRP A 154 10.85 19.49 -3.57
N ARG A 155 9.93 19.67 -4.52
CA ARG A 155 9.87 20.87 -5.37
C ARG A 155 8.44 21.27 -5.66
N ASP A 156 8.13 22.57 -5.49
CA ASP A 156 6.79 23.11 -5.74
C ASP A 156 5.67 22.40 -4.93
N GLY A 157 5.98 21.99 -3.69
CA GLY A 157 5.06 21.31 -2.78
C GLY A 157 4.73 19.86 -3.15
N ARG A 158 5.61 19.19 -3.87
CA ARG A 158 5.44 17.79 -4.26
C ARG A 158 6.79 17.08 -4.46
N PRO A 159 6.86 15.77 -4.22
CA PRO A 159 8.05 15.02 -4.51
C PRO A 159 8.23 14.84 -6.01
N LYS A 160 9.43 15.11 -6.49
CA LYS A 160 9.89 14.79 -7.84
C LYS A 160 10.92 13.69 -7.75
N ALA A 161 10.65 12.56 -8.40
CA ALA A 161 11.58 11.43 -8.40
C ALA A 161 12.89 11.82 -9.08
N LEU A 162 14.00 11.67 -8.37
CA LEU A 162 15.34 11.74 -8.93
C LEU A 162 15.79 10.35 -9.36
N TRP A 163 15.54 9.35 -8.53
CA TRP A 163 15.90 7.99 -8.81
C TRP A 163 14.95 7.00 -8.11
N MET A 164 14.64 5.94 -8.80
CA MET A 164 13.83 4.85 -8.28
C MET A 164 14.51 3.54 -8.66
N SER A 165 15.05 2.83 -7.68
CA SER A 165 15.68 1.54 -7.96
C SER A 165 14.66 0.53 -8.52
N SER A 166 15.15 -0.41 -9.32
CA SER A 166 14.51 -1.72 -9.45
C SER A 166 14.60 -2.47 -8.11
N ARG A 167 14.25 -3.75 -8.09
CA ARG A 167 14.51 -4.61 -6.94
C ARG A 167 15.97 -4.51 -6.50
N LEU A 168 16.19 -4.28 -5.20
CA LEU A 168 17.55 -4.30 -4.65
C LEU A 168 18.15 -5.70 -4.75
N PRO A 169 19.45 -5.81 -5.06
CA PRO A 169 20.13 -7.11 -5.14
C PRO A 169 20.35 -7.78 -3.79
N LEU A 170 20.24 -7.00 -2.70
CA LEU A 170 20.45 -7.42 -1.32
C LEU A 170 19.24 -7.04 -0.47
N SER A 171 19.11 -7.68 0.70
CA SER A 171 18.10 -7.32 1.71
C SER A 171 18.66 -6.22 2.60
N VAL A 172 17.86 -5.18 2.87
CA VAL A 172 18.25 -4.03 3.70
C VAL A 172 17.51 -4.10 5.03
N ALA A 173 18.24 -4.35 6.11
CA ALA A 173 17.69 -4.31 7.46
C ALA A 173 17.61 -2.88 8.01
N ALA A 174 18.67 -2.09 7.78
CA ALA A 174 18.78 -0.69 8.14
C ALA A 174 19.60 0.08 7.10
N PHE A 175 19.43 1.39 7.06
CA PHE A 175 20.27 2.27 6.26
C PHE A 175 20.46 3.61 6.97
N SER A 176 21.54 4.28 6.67
CA SER A 176 21.89 5.60 7.23
C SER A 176 22.62 6.43 6.20
N LEU A 177 22.50 7.75 6.29
CA LEU A 177 23.20 8.71 5.45
C LEU A 177 24.17 9.52 6.30
N ASP A 178 25.44 9.61 5.91
CA ASP A 178 26.40 10.46 6.58
C ASP A 178 26.39 11.90 6.01
N ALA A 179 27.15 12.79 6.67
CA ALA A 179 27.27 14.19 6.24
C ALA A 179 28.00 14.34 4.89
N GLN A 180 28.65 13.31 4.41
CA GLN A 180 29.34 13.25 3.14
C GLN A 180 28.47 12.67 2.02
N GLY A 181 27.16 12.46 2.28
CA GLY A 181 26.24 11.91 1.29
C GLY A 181 26.45 10.42 0.99
N THR A 182 27.21 9.71 1.83
CA THR A 182 27.38 8.27 1.70
C THR A 182 26.23 7.55 2.37
N LEU A 183 25.52 6.72 1.63
CA LEU A 183 24.47 5.85 2.14
C LEU A 183 25.10 4.54 2.61
N THR A 184 25.05 4.27 3.90
CA THR A 184 25.43 2.99 4.48
C THR A 184 24.22 2.08 4.56
N VAL A 185 24.35 0.85 4.12
CA VAL A 185 23.30 -0.17 4.05
C VAL A 185 23.73 -1.39 4.85
N ASP A 186 22.94 -1.79 5.82
CA ASP A 186 23.18 -2.96 6.64
C ASP A 186 22.20 -4.08 6.25
N THR A 187 22.72 -5.29 6.04
CA THR A 187 21.91 -6.48 5.73
C THR A 187 21.44 -7.18 7.02
N PRO A 188 20.44 -8.08 6.93
CA PRO A 188 20.05 -8.92 8.07
C PRO A 188 21.16 -9.86 8.58
N GLU A 189 22.14 -10.16 7.74
CA GLU A 189 23.31 -10.99 8.02
C GLU A 189 24.45 -10.19 8.65
N GLU A 190 24.21 -8.91 9.01
CA GLU A 190 25.20 -7.99 9.61
C GLU A 190 26.35 -7.62 8.65
N GLU A 191 26.15 -7.74 7.36
CA GLU A 191 27.05 -7.22 6.34
C GLU A 191 26.70 -5.76 6.07
N THR A 192 27.73 -4.92 5.88
CA THR A 192 27.58 -3.50 5.62
C THR A 192 28.18 -3.16 4.26
N SER A 193 27.43 -2.42 3.43
CA SER A 193 27.93 -1.85 2.18
C SER A 193 27.73 -0.33 2.17
N ARG A 194 28.58 0.37 1.41
CA ARG A 194 28.55 1.81 1.25
C ARG A 194 28.14 2.15 -0.18
N TRP A 195 27.29 3.13 -0.32
CA TRP A 195 26.73 3.52 -1.61
C TRP A 195 26.86 5.02 -1.77
N VAL A 196 27.30 5.46 -2.93
CA VAL A 196 27.47 6.87 -3.27
C VAL A 196 26.65 7.24 -4.51
N TRP A 197 26.27 8.50 -4.57
CA TRP A 197 25.54 9.03 -5.73
C TRP A 197 26.51 9.30 -6.89
N LEU A 198 26.23 8.68 -8.03
CA LEU A 198 26.89 9.02 -9.29
C LEU A 198 25.85 9.49 -10.29
N SER A 199 25.91 10.74 -10.66
CA SER A 199 25.14 11.49 -11.67
C SER A 199 23.71 10.99 -12.02
N TRP A 200 23.43 9.72 -11.99
CA TRP A 200 22.16 9.11 -12.39
C TRP A 200 21.60 8.07 -11.40
N GLY A 201 22.27 7.80 -10.29
CA GLY A 201 21.81 6.85 -9.29
C GLY A 201 22.86 6.45 -8.27
N LEU A 202 22.50 5.52 -7.40
CA LEU A 202 23.38 4.96 -6.39
C LEU A 202 24.24 3.84 -6.98
N VAL A 203 25.51 3.83 -6.61
CA VAL A 203 26.47 2.75 -6.88
C VAL A 203 27.16 2.37 -5.58
N GLU A 204 27.53 1.10 -5.46
CA GLU A 204 28.33 0.60 -4.34
C GLU A 204 29.73 1.18 -4.43
N ASP A 205 30.23 1.66 -3.29
CA ASP A 205 31.58 2.23 -3.14
C ASP A 205 32.48 1.13 -2.54
N ASP A 206 33.40 0.63 -3.36
CA ASP A 206 34.31 -0.48 -3.04
C ASP A 206 35.46 -0.07 -2.07
#